data_22800e8ef9b583dec2e7aa2c3a36b984
#
_entry.id   22800e8ef9b583dec2e7aa2c3a36b984
#
_cell.length_a   1.000
_cell.length_b   1.000
_cell.length_c   1.000
_cell.angle_alpha   90.00
_cell.angle_beta   90.00
_cell.angle_gamma   90.00
#
_symmetry.space_group_name_H-M   'P 1'
#
loop_
_entity.id
_entity.type
_entity.pdbx_description
1 polymer ?
#
loop_
_entity_poly.entity_id
_entity_poly.type
_entity_poly.pdbx_seq_one_letter_code
_entity_poly.pdbx_strand_id
1 'polypeptide(L)'
;MDAKQPDEWGTFDNLGEYEPVYVSSVDYGRVLHLLIETKESADSISKMIKGGIKASFTKFNGSIETEYKKQWNSYFNSGKIQIMVAGGPHEYARKIRDYDSFMNFIDVPNSKSLIHASVPIGYRVRSVRNNREVEVRSFYTEEVVTLKK
;
A
#
# COMPACT_ATOMS: atom_id res chain seq x y z
N MET A 1 16.43 15.83 -14.04
CA MET A 1 16.64 15.06 -15.28
C MET A 1 15.36 15.21 -16.08
N ASP A 2 15.41 15.99 -17.13
CA ASP A 2 14.26 16.12 -18.02
C ASP A 2 14.13 14.83 -18.82
N ALA A 3 12.97 14.18 -18.72
CA ALA A 3 12.68 13.00 -19.51
C ALA A 3 12.65 13.42 -20.98
N LYS A 4 13.50 12.80 -21.80
CA LYS A 4 13.46 13.00 -23.25
C LYS A 4 12.07 12.70 -23.78
N GLN A 5 11.62 13.49 -24.72
CA GLN A 5 10.34 13.23 -25.40
C GLN A 5 10.49 12.00 -26.29
N PRO A 6 9.40 11.22 -26.50
CA PRO A 6 9.44 10.00 -27.31
C PRO A 6 9.99 10.16 -28.74
N ASP A 7 9.77 11.31 -29.36
CA ASP A 7 10.29 11.67 -30.68
C ASP A 7 11.81 11.85 -30.72
N GLU A 8 12.45 12.08 -29.58
CA GLU A 8 13.91 12.18 -29.45
C GLU A 8 14.60 10.81 -29.31
N TRP A 9 13.84 9.73 -29.18
CA TRP A 9 14.37 8.38 -28.91
C TRP A 9 14.73 7.60 -30.16
N GLY A 10 14.57 8.18 -31.34
CA GLY A 10 14.84 7.56 -32.63
C GLY A 10 13.63 6.87 -33.25
N THR A 11 13.85 6.29 -34.43
CA THR A 11 12.80 5.58 -35.16
C THR A 11 12.59 4.17 -34.57
N PHE A 12 11.38 3.89 -34.18
CA PHE A 12 10.94 2.58 -33.66
C PHE A 12 10.22 1.76 -34.76
N ASP A 13 10.66 1.87 -36.01
CA ASP A 13 9.93 1.35 -37.16
C ASP A 13 9.91 -0.19 -37.25
N ASN A 14 10.78 -0.89 -36.50
CA ASN A 14 10.95 -2.32 -36.53
C ASN A 14 10.84 -3.04 -35.19
N LEU A 15 9.94 -2.61 -34.33
CA LEU A 15 9.79 -3.17 -32.97
C LEU A 15 8.93 -4.44 -32.89
N GLY A 16 8.53 -5.02 -34.03
CA GLY A 16 7.74 -6.24 -34.06
C GLY A 16 6.33 -6.06 -33.47
N GLU A 17 5.84 -7.13 -32.88
CA GLU A 17 4.48 -7.25 -32.33
C GLU A 17 4.32 -6.52 -30.98
N TYR A 18 5.43 -6.17 -30.31
CA TYR A 18 5.43 -5.57 -28.99
C TYR A 18 5.58 -4.06 -29.05
N GLU A 19 4.69 -3.36 -28.35
CA GLU A 19 4.80 -1.92 -28.19
C GLU A 19 5.86 -1.58 -27.14
N PRO A 20 6.87 -0.77 -27.46
CA PRO A 20 7.86 -0.36 -26.48
C PRO A 20 7.21 0.61 -25.48
N VAL A 21 7.53 0.40 -24.23
CA VAL A 21 7.01 1.19 -23.12
C VAL A 21 8.15 1.70 -22.24
N TYR A 22 7.90 2.76 -21.51
CA TYR A 22 8.83 3.31 -20.54
C TYR A 22 8.13 3.67 -19.23
N VAL A 23 8.87 3.64 -18.14
CA VAL A 23 8.37 4.10 -16.83
C VAL A 23 8.38 5.61 -16.81
N SER A 24 7.21 6.23 -16.86
CA SER A 24 7.05 7.68 -16.92
C SER A 24 7.06 8.34 -15.54
N SER A 25 6.66 7.63 -14.51
CA SER A 25 6.73 8.09 -13.12
C SER A 25 6.87 6.92 -12.17
N VAL A 26 7.50 7.18 -11.02
CA VAL A 26 7.60 6.26 -9.90
C VAL A 26 7.07 6.97 -8.66
N ASP A 27 6.09 6.34 -8.01
CA ASP A 27 5.53 6.84 -6.76
C ASP A 27 6.34 6.26 -5.60
N TYR A 28 6.89 7.14 -4.78
CA TYR A 28 7.66 6.77 -3.59
C TYR A 28 6.82 7.00 -2.34
N GLY A 29 6.91 6.08 -1.39
CA GLY A 29 6.15 6.19 -0.17
C GLY A 29 6.36 5.01 0.76
N ARG A 30 5.32 4.72 1.52
CA ARG A 30 5.22 3.54 2.37
C ARG A 30 3.89 2.84 2.15
N VAL A 31 3.93 1.52 2.17
CA VAL A 31 2.74 0.67 2.09
C VAL A 31 2.65 -0.19 3.32
N LEU A 32 1.46 -0.31 3.85
CA LEU A 32 1.15 -1.17 4.97
C LEU A 32 0.02 -2.10 4.56
N HIS A 33 0.28 -3.39 4.60
CA HIS A 33 -0.70 -4.44 4.36
C HIS A 33 -1.11 -5.04 5.71
N LEU A 34 -2.41 -5.05 5.95
CA LEU A 34 -3.02 -5.69 7.10
C LEU A 34 -3.72 -6.97 6.65
N LEU A 35 -3.28 -8.10 7.15
CA LEU A 35 -3.99 -9.37 7.01
C LEU A 35 -4.67 -9.69 8.35
N ILE A 36 -5.99 -9.75 8.34
CA ILE A 36 -6.79 -9.99 9.54
C ILE A 36 -7.59 -11.28 9.38
N GLU A 37 -7.32 -12.25 10.22
CA GLU A 37 -8.11 -13.48 10.31
C GLU A 37 -9.32 -13.26 11.22
N THR A 38 -10.52 -13.33 10.65
CA THR A 38 -11.75 -13.01 11.37
C THR A 38 -12.96 -13.75 10.78
N LYS A 39 -14.00 -13.89 11.58
CA LYS A 39 -15.33 -14.34 11.14
C LYS A 39 -16.27 -13.18 10.79
N GLU A 40 -15.83 -11.96 11.01
CA GLU A 40 -16.60 -10.76 10.68
C GLU A 40 -16.58 -10.48 9.17
N SER A 41 -17.58 -9.74 8.70
CA SER A 41 -17.63 -9.35 7.29
C SER A 41 -16.51 -8.36 6.93
N ALA A 42 -16.09 -8.38 5.67
CA ALA A 42 -15.10 -7.44 5.15
C ALA A 42 -15.52 -5.96 5.37
N ASP A 43 -16.82 -5.68 5.29
CA ASP A 43 -17.36 -4.33 5.52
C ASP A 43 -17.21 -3.91 6.98
N SER A 44 -17.46 -4.81 7.94
CA SER A 44 -17.27 -4.54 9.36
C SER A 44 -15.82 -4.19 9.66
N ILE A 45 -14.89 -5.01 9.17
CA ILE A 45 -13.44 -4.79 9.32
C ILE A 45 -13.01 -3.48 8.65
N SER A 46 -13.47 -3.20 7.43
CA SER A 46 -13.16 -1.95 6.74
C SER A 46 -13.63 -0.72 7.50
N LYS A 47 -14.84 -0.77 8.08
CA LYS A 47 -15.38 0.31 8.92
C LYS A 47 -14.55 0.50 10.19
N MET A 48 -14.16 -0.59 10.85
CA MET A 48 -13.31 -0.56 12.04
C MET A 48 -11.95 0.10 11.73
N ILE A 49 -11.29 -0.32 10.64
CA ILE A 49 -9.99 0.23 10.23
C ILE A 49 -10.11 1.73 9.92
N LYS A 50 -11.04 2.10 9.03
CA LYS A 50 -11.27 3.50 8.63
C LYS A 50 -11.69 4.36 9.82
N GLY A 51 -12.54 3.83 10.68
CA GLY A 51 -13.01 4.51 11.89
C GLY A 51 -11.88 4.76 12.88
N GLY A 52 -11.06 3.76 13.15
CA GLY A 52 -9.90 3.90 14.03
C GLY A 52 -8.90 4.93 13.53
N ILE A 53 -8.54 4.86 12.24
CA ILE A 53 -7.64 5.84 11.63
C ILE A 53 -8.24 7.25 11.69
N LYS A 54 -9.51 7.42 11.32
CA LYS A 54 -10.17 8.71 11.35
C LYS A 54 -10.28 9.28 12.77
N ALA A 55 -10.58 8.45 13.76
CA ALA A 55 -10.72 8.86 15.15
C ALA A 55 -9.41 9.43 15.72
N SER A 56 -8.27 8.85 15.36
CA SER A 56 -6.97 9.33 15.84
C SER A 56 -6.58 10.69 15.24
N PHE A 57 -6.96 10.96 13.96
CA PHE A 57 -6.67 12.25 13.34
C PHE A 57 -7.62 13.38 13.76
N THR A 58 -8.84 13.04 14.19
CA THR A 58 -9.86 14.06 14.54
C THR A 58 -9.88 14.32 16.01
N LYS A 59 -8.96 14.27 16.84
CA LYS A 59 -8.94 14.65 18.28
C LYS A 59 -10.34 14.83 18.94
N PHE A 60 -11.37 14.22 18.36
CA PHE A 60 -12.78 14.40 18.71
C PHE A 60 -13.32 13.13 19.39
N ASN A 61 -13.73 13.25 20.65
CA ASN A 61 -14.39 12.22 21.45
C ASN A 61 -13.53 11.00 21.84
N GLY A 62 -12.82 11.11 22.95
CA GLY A 62 -12.02 10.02 23.52
C GLY A 62 -12.78 8.71 23.81
N SER A 63 -14.13 8.73 23.83
CA SER A 63 -14.94 7.51 23.97
C SER A 63 -14.95 6.65 22.70
N ILE A 64 -15.07 7.26 21.53
CA ILE A 64 -15.09 6.56 20.22
C ILE A 64 -13.71 5.98 19.91
N GLU A 65 -12.66 6.75 20.13
CA GLU A 65 -11.29 6.28 19.98
C GLU A 65 -11.02 5.07 20.89
N THR A 66 -11.51 5.08 22.12
CA THR A 66 -11.34 3.99 23.07
C THR A 66 -12.02 2.69 22.60
N GLU A 67 -13.17 2.76 21.95
CA GLU A 67 -13.87 1.60 21.41
C GLU A 67 -13.08 0.95 20.26
N TYR A 68 -12.64 1.73 19.27
CA TYR A 68 -11.79 1.26 18.19
C TYR A 68 -10.49 0.67 18.70
N LYS A 69 -9.85 1.33 19.65
CA LYS A 69 -8.63 0.85 20.29
C LYS A 69 -8.80 -0.53 20.93
N LYS A 70 -9.91 -0.75 21.65
CA LYS A 70 -10.24 -2.07 22.24
C LYS A 70 -10.40 -3.14 21.17
N GLN A 71 -11.13 -2.85 20.09
CA GLN A 71 -11.33 -3.78 18.99
C GLN A 71 -10.00 -4.13 18.32
N TRP A 72 -9.18 -3.14 17.97
CA TRP A 72 -7.87 -3.35 17.38
C TRP A 72 -6.96 -4.20 18.26
N ASN A 73 -6.86 -3.86 19.54
CA ASN A 73 -6.03 -4.57 20.49
C ASN A 73 -6.49 -6.01 20.69
N SER A 74 -7.78 -6.31 20.56
CA SER A 74 -8.31 -7.67 20.56
C SER A 74 -7.72 -8.51 19.42
N TYR A 75 -7.60 -7.95 18.21
CA TYR A 75 -6.99 -8.65 17.07
C TYR A 75 -5.47 -8.83 17.27
N PHE A 76 -4.76 -7.81 17.74
CA PHE A 76 -3.34 -7.93 18.06
C PHE A 76 -3.07 -9.01 19.11
N ASN A 77 -3.81 -8.98 20.21
CA ASN A 77 -3.63 -9.92 21.34
C ASN A 77 -3.99 -11.36 20.97
N SER A 78 -4.91 -11.54 20.03
CA SER A 78 -5.29 -12.90 19.57
C SER A 78 -4.37 -13.47 18.49
N GLY A 79 -3.36 -12.70 18.04
CA GLY A 79 -2.48 -13.11 16.95
C GLY A 79 -3.16 -13.19 15.57
N LYS A 80 -4.36 -12.62 15.44
CA LYS A 80 -5.16 -12.66 14.21
C LYS A 80 -4.87 -11.53 13.24
N ILE A 81 -3.90 -10.69 13.56
CA ILE A 81 -3.46 -9.61 12.70
C ILE A 81 -2.00 -9.81 12.33
N GLN A 82 -1.72 -9.78 11.05
CA GLN A 82 -0.37 -9.75 10.50
C GLN A 82 -0.18 -8.44 9.76
N ILE A 83 0.96 -7.82 9.97
CA ILE A 83 1.30 -6.54 9.37
C ILE A 83 2.57 -6.68 8.55
N MET A 84 2.47 -6.36 7.27
CA MET A 84 3.63 -6.24 6.37
C MET A 84 3.81 -4.77 6.01
N VAL A 85 5.03 -4.28 6.18
CA VAL A 85 5.37 -2.88 5.91
C VAL A 85 6.48 -2.82 4.87
N ALA A 86 6.26 -2.01 3.84
CA ALA A 86 7.29 -1.63 2.88
C ALA A 86 7.49 -0.11 2.92
N GLY A 87 8.73 0.32 3.15
CA GLY A 87 9.06 1.73 3.34
C GLY A 87 8.70 2.28 4.72
N GLY A 88 9.12 3.50 4.98
CA GLY A 88 8.96 4.16 6.26
C GLY A 88 10.07 3.81 7.26
N PRO A 89 10.12 4.50 8.40
CA PRO A 89 11.15 4.30 9.40
C PRO A 89 11.04 2.91 10.05
N HIS A 90 12.04 2.07 9.85
CA HIS A 90 12.08 0.68 10.33
C HIS A 90 11.91 0.54 11.84
N GLU A 91 12.37 1.52 12.61
CA GLU A 91 12.24 1.52 14.07
C GLU A 91 10.79 1.58 14.55
N TYR A 92 9.91 2.27 13.82
CA TYR A 92 8.49 2.30 14.11
C TYR A 92 7.77 1.05 13.60
N ALA A 93 8.12 0.57 12.41
CA ALA A 93 7.54 -0.64 11.83
C ALA A 93 7.73 -1.87 12.74
N ARG A 94 8.92 -2.05 13.31
CA ARG A 94 9.24 -3.16 14.21
C ARG A 94 8.50 -3.11 15.55
N LYS A 95 7.98 -1.96 15.94
CA LYS A 95 7.29 -1.74 17.23
C LYS A 95 5.79 -1.89 17.14
N ILE A 96 5.23 -2.15 15.94
CA ILE A 96 3.78 -2.28 15.78
C ILE A 96 3.30 -3.59 16.47
N ARG A 97 2.68 -3.45 17.63
CA ARG A 97 2.15 -4.57 18.43
C ARG A 97 0.74 -4.31 18.97
N ASP A 98 0.27 -3.10 18.84
CA ASP A 98 -1.02 -2.64 19.31
C ASP A 98 -1.50 -1.44 18.50
N TYR A 99 -2.69 -0.95 18.81
CA TYR A 99 -3.28 0.20 18.13
C TYR A 99 -2.41 1.46 18.25
N ASP A 100 -1.85 1.76 19.41
CA ASP A 100 -1.07 2.97 19.61
C ASP A 100 0.22 2.98 18.81
N SER A 101 0.94 1.87 18.81
CA SER A 101 2.17 1.73 18.01
C SER A 101 1.88 1.72 16.51
N PHE A 102 0.75 1.17 16.09
CA PHE A 102 0.26 1.26 14.72
C PHE A 102 -0.03 2.70 14.32
N MET A 103 -0.74 3.45 15.16
CA MET A 103 -1.04 4.86 14.89
C MET A 103 0.21 5.72 14.90
N ASN A 104 1.16 5.46 15.80
CA ASN A 104 2.46 6.14 15.80
C ASN A 104 3.24 5.89 14.49
N PHE A 105 3.13 4.71 13.90
CA PHE A 105 3.73 4.45 12.60
C PHE A 105 3.04 5.23 11.47
N ILE A 106 1.72 5.38 11.53
CA ILE A 106 0.95 6.16 10.54
C ILE A 106 1.23 7.66 10.68
N ASP A 107 1.28 8.15 11.91
CA ASP A 107 1.40 9.58 12.23
C ASP A 107 2.86 10.07 12.32
N VAL A 108 3.82 9.38 11.73
CA VAL A 108 5.22 9.85 11.72
C VAL A 108 5.30 11.24 11.10
N PRO A 109 5.51 12.30 11.90
CA PRO A 109 5.25 13.68 11.48
C PRO A 109 6.42 14.31 10.71
N ASN A 110 7.51 13.59 10.50
CA ASN A 110 8.72 14.18 9.94
C ASN A 110 8.87 13.89 8.46
N SER A 111 8.58 14.90 7.61
CA SER A 111 8.71 14.80 6.16
C SER A 111 10.13 14.35 5.71
N LYS A 112 11.19 14.78 6.38
CA LYS A 112 12.56 14.34 6.05
C LYS A 112 12.75 12.85 6.30
N SER A 113 12.26 12.33 7.43
CA SER A 113 12.29 10.90 7.74
C SER A 113 11.48 10.07 6.74
N LEU A 114 10.33 10.58 6.29
CA LEU A 114 9.51 9.93 5.27
C LEU A 114 10.21 9.86 3.92
N ILE A 115 10.85 10.95 3.48
CA ILE A 115 11.57 10.99 2.21
C ILE A 115 12.73 9.99 2.20
N HIS A 116 13.54 9.96 3.26
CA HIS A 116 14.70 9.07 3.34
C HIS A 116 14.34 7.59 3.49
N ALA A 117 13.19 7.28 4.07
CA ALA A 117 12.75 5.92 4.29
C ALA A 117 11.68 5.46 3.30
N SER A 118 11.35 6.27 2.29
CA SER A 118 10.40 5.88 1.26
C SER A 118 11.00 4.87 0.27
N VAL A 119 10.15 3.98 -0.21
CA VAL A 119 10.49 3.00 -1.24
C VAL A 119 9.55 3.17 -2.44
N PRO A 120 9.93 2.68 -3.63
CA PRO A 120 8.99 2.63 -4.75
C PRO A 120 7.77 1.79 -4.37
N ILE A 121 6.58 2.38 -4.47
CA ILE A 121 5.31 1.72 -4.14
C ILE A 121 4.37 1.61 -5.33
N GLY A 122 4.66 2.33 -6.40
CA GLY A 122 3.91 2.30 -7.64
C GLY A 122 4.71 2.90 -8.79
N TYR A 123 4.27 2.63 -10.00
CA TYR A 123 4.85 3.23 -11.20
C TYR A 123 3.79 3.36 -12.28
N ARG A 124 4.00 4.28 -13.20
CA ARG A 124 3.18 4.43 -14.41
C ARG A 124 4.03 4.17 -15.63
N VAL A 125 3.43 3.45 -16.57
CA VAL A 125 4.06 3.06 -17.82
C VAL A 125 3.36 3.78 -18.97
N ARG A 126 4.14 4.29 -19.91
CA ARG A 126 3.63 4.92 -21.12
C ARG A 126 4.23 4.33 -22.36
N SER A 127 3.45 4.34 -23.43
CA SER A 127 3.91 3.98 -24.77
C SER A 127 4.94 5.00 -25.27
N VAL A 128 6.02 4.48 -25.83
CA VAL A 128 7.03 5.33 -26.48
C VAL A 128 6.49 5.98 -27.76
N ARG A 129 5.56 5.32 -28.46
CA ARG A 129 5.03 5.82 -29.74
C ARG A 129 4.13 7.04 -29.62
N ASN A 130 3.26 7.04 -28.62
CA ASN A 130 2.18 8.04 -28.54
C ASN A 130 2.04 8.67 -27.17
N ASN A 131 2.92 8.34 -26.23
CA ASN A 131 2.95 8.82 -24.87
C ASN A 131 1.66 8.55 -24.06
N ARG A 132 0.82 7.63 -24.50
CA ARG A 132 -0.38 7.23 -23.76
C ARG A 132 -0.02 6.29 -22.62
N GLU A 133 -0.78 6.38 -21.54
CA GLU A 133 -0.63 5.46 -20.41
C GLU A 133 -1.05 4.06 -20.82
N VAL A 134 -0.22 3.08 -20.47
CA VAL A 134 -0.42 1.67 -20.77
C VAL A 134 -0.65 0.93 -19.47
N GLU A 135 -1.72 0.16 -19.40
CA GLU A 135 -1.99 -0.70 -18.26
C GLU A 135 -1.15 -1.98 -18.37
N VAL A 136 -0.29 -2.20 -17.38
CA VAL A 136 0.48 -3.45 -17.28
C VAL A 136 -0.37 -4.48 -16.56
N ARG A 137 -0.73 -5.55 -17.26
CA ARG A 137 -1.50 -6.67 -16.73
C ARG A 137 -0.66 -7.93 -16.72
N SER A 138 -0.64 -8.63 -15.60
CA SER A 138 -0.12 -10.00 -15.50
C SER A 138 -1.29 -10.96 -15.31
N PHE A 139 -1.24 -12.07 -16.04
CA PHE A 139 -2.21 -13.16 -15.91
C PHE A 139 -1.51 -14.34 -15.25
N TYR A 140 -2.17 -14.94 -14.27
CA TYR A 140 -1.73 -16.19 -13.67
C TYR A 140 -2.91 -17.14 -13.58
N THR A 141 -2.61 -18.42 -13.67
CA THR A 141 -3.61 -19.48 -13.48
C THR A 141 -3.38 -20.09 -12.11
N GLU A 142 -4.41 -20.07 -11.26
CA GLU A 142 -4.39 -20.72 -9.95
C GLU A 142 -5.13 -22.04 -10.06
N GLU A 143 -4.45 -23.15 -9.73
CA GLU A 143 -5.08 -24.46 -9.61
C GLU A 143 -5.66 -24.60 -8.19
N VAL A 144 -6.99 -24.57 -8.09
CA VAL A 144 -7.69 -24.80 -6.82
C VAL A 144 -7.94 -26.29 -6.67
N VAL A 145 -7.14 -26.97 -5.85
CA VAL A 145 -7.37 -28.37 -5.48
C VAL A 145 -8.44 -28.45 -4.39
N THR A 146 -9.64 -28.86 -4.77
CA THR A 146 -10.72 -29.11 -3.81
C THR A 146 -10.62 -30.55 -3.32
N LEU A 147 -10.19 -30.73 -2.09
CA LEU A 147 -10.27 -32.04 -1.44
C LEU A 147 -11.73 -32.35 -1.14
N LYS A 148 -12.31 -33.31 -1.85
CA LYS A 148 -13.61 -33.91 -1.46
C LYS A 148 -13.42 -34.64 -0.15
N LYS A 149 -14.21 -34.28 0.87
CA LYS A 149 -14.38 -35.03 2.11
C LYS A 149 -15.21 -36.26 1.85
#